data_c3e6b3728e191d96ff3a15d174feb854
#
_entry.id   c3e6b3728e191d96ff3a15d174feb854
#
_cell.length_a   1.000
_cell.length_b   1.000
_cell.length_c   1.000
_cell.angle_alpha   90.00
_cell.angle_beta   90.00
_cell.angle_gamma   90.00
#
_symmetry.space_group_name_H-M   'P 1'
#
loop_
_entity.id
_entity.type
_entity.pdbx_description
1 polymer ?
#
loop_
_entity_poly.entity_id
_entity_poly.type
_entity_poly.pdbx_seq_one_letter_code
_entity_poly.pdbx_strand_id
1 'polypeptide(L)'
;MKHINKFIPIIILTMLFSSCDVLQQVAEMKTFAKCEFQIKDASNIQLAGISVQNKNKLSDFGFLEVAKITTAFSQGKLPLNLNLNISVKNPNTAPASMNKMDWILFIDDIEMTRGTSNQRIQIPANNEVTNLPLQMQTDLFQVLSSESADAVINFGLNLGGSGNRPTRMMIKIKPSIYIGKKMIAYPGYIKVRNTFTSE
;
A
#
# COMPACT_ATOMS: atom_id res chain seq x y z
N MET A 1 51.55 -20.23 -26.19
CA MET A 1 50.10 -20.53 -26.16
C MET A 1 49.64 -21.44 -24.99
N LYS A 2 50.33 -21.45 -23.84
CA LYS A 2 50.06 -22.38 -22.71
C LYS A 2 49.38 -21.77 -21.50
N HIS A 3 49.05 -20.44 -21.51
CA HIS A 3 48.49 -19.76 -20.34
C HIS A 3 46.96 -19.46 -20.45
N ILE A 4 46.37 -19.66 -21.60
CA ILE A 4 44.93 -19.38 -21.83
C ILE A 4 44.03 -20.39 -21.12
N ASN A 5 44.44 -21.64 -20.96
CA ASN A 5 43.63 -22.72 -20.37
C ASN A 5 43.47 -22.64 -18.83
N LYS A 6 44.25 -21.83 -18.11
CA LYS A 6 44.13 -21.69 -16.65
C LYS A 6 43.12 -20.65 -16.20
N PHE A 7 42.73 -19.69 -17.07
CA PHE A 7 41.77 -18.65 -16.77
C PHE A 7 40.31 -19.06 -17.04
N ILE A 8 40.08 -20.02 -17.93
CA ILE A 8 38.76 -20.52 -18.29
C ILE A 8 38.00 -21.08 -17.08
N PRO A 9 38.57 -21.95 -16.21
CA PRO A 9 37.83 -22.48 -15.05
C PRO A 9 37.52 -21.42 -13.99
N ILE A 10 38.33 -20.36 -13.87
CA ILE A 10 38.08 -19.27 -12.93
C ILE A 10 36.89 -18.41 -13.41
N ILE A 11 36.79 -18.13 -14.71
CA ILE A 11 35.69 -17.37 -15.30
C ILE A 11 34.35 -18.15 -15.17
N ILE A 12 34.39 -19.47 -15.38
CA ILE A 12 33.20 -20.32 -15.22
C ILE A 12 32.76 -20.40 -13.75
N LEU A 13 33.70 -20.45 -12.82
CA LEU A 13 33.40 -20.50 -11.38
C LEU A 13 32.77 -19.17 -10.88
N THR A 14 33.21 -18.02 -11.39
CA THR A 14 32.60 -16.71 -11.01
C THR A 14 31.20 -16.51 -11.58
N MET A 15 30.85 -17.10 -12.72
CA MET A 15 29.50 -17.06 -13.27
C MET A 15 28.47 -17.89 -12.46
N LEU A 16 28.91 -18.92 -11.73
CA LEU A 16 28.02 -19.76 -10.93
C LEU A 16 27.52 -19.04 -9.67
N PHE A 17 28.27 -18.11 -9.09
CA PHE A 17 27.87 -17.40 -7.88
C PHE A 17 26.78 -16.33 -8.13
N SER A 18 26.74 -15.70 -9.29
CA SER A 18 25.71 -14.70 -9.62
C SER A 18 24.34 -15.30 -9.94
N SER A 19 24.23 -16.60 -10.18
CA SER A 19 22.99 -17.30 -10.47
C SER A 19 22.15 -17.58 -9.20
N CYS A 20 22.78 -17.80 -8.04
CA CYS A 20 22.11 -18.14 -6.80
C CYS A 20 21.24 -16.99 -6.26
N ASP A 21 21.76 -15.75 -6.29
CA ASP A 21 21.05 -14.58 -5.78
C ASP A 21 19.75 -14.30 -6.55
N VAL A 22 19.78 -14.53 -7.85
CA VAL A 22 18.59 -14.33 -8.72
C VAL A 22 17.49 -15.32 -8.40
N LEU A 23 17.84 -16.61 -8.29
CA LEU A 23 16.88 -17.67 -7.96
C LEU A 23 16.29 -17.46 -6.58
N GLN A 24 17.10 -17.03 -5.61
CA GLN A 24 16.64 -16.73 -4.26
C GLN A 24 15.64 -15.56 -4.27
N GLN A 25 15.93 -14.45 -4.93
CA GLN A 25 15.02 -13.31 -5.01
C GLN A 25 13.68 -13.67 -5.67
N VAL A 26 13.69 -14.48 -6.73
CA VAL A 26 12.47 -14.99 -7.36
C VAL A 26 11.67 -15.87 -6.41
N ALA A 27 12.35 -16.74 -5.65
CA ALA A 27 11.71 -17.59 -4.64
C ALA A 27 11.09 -16.74 -3.52
N GLU A 28 11.81 -15.76 -2.99
CA GLU A 28 11.33 -14.84 -1.96
C GLU A 28 10.11 -14.02 -2.42
N MET A 29 10.09 -13.54 -3.67
CA MET A 29 8.92 -12.85 -4.23
C MET A 29 7.70 -13.79 -4.36
N LYS A 30 7.91 -15.04 -4.77
CA LYS A 30 6.83 -16.04 -4.80
C LYS A 30 6.32 -16.35 -3.39
N THR A 31 7.22 -16.39 -2.40
CA THR A 31 6.88 -16.57 -0.99
C THR A 31 6.10 -15.36 -0.49
N PHE A 32 6.47 -14.13 -0.88
CA PHE A 32 5.73 -12.92 -0.55
C PHE A 32 4.26 -12.99 -1.01
N ALA A 33 4.00 -13.52 -2.20
CA ALA A 33 2.64 -13.67 -2.70
C ALA A 33 1.79 -14.70 -1.93
N LYS A 34 2.43 -15.55 -1.12
CA LYS A 34 1.78 -16.54 -0.24
C LYS A 34 1.66 -16.07 1.21
N CYS A 35 2.14 -14.88 1.53
CA CYS A 35 1.93 -14.29 2.84
C CYS A 35 0.45 -13.93 3.06
N GLU A 36 0.07 -13.83 4.32
CA GLU A 36 -1.25 -13.37 4.74
C GLU A 36 -1.21 -11.85 4.92
N PHE A 37 -2.13 -11.14 4.26
CA PHE A 37 -2.20 -9.70 4.28
C PHE A 37 -3.48 -9.24 4.94
N GLN A 38 -3.36 -8.25 5.83
CA GLN A 38 -4.50 -7.63 6.49
C GLN A 38 -4.31 -6.10 6.52
N ILE A 39 -5.31 -5.34 6.10
CA ILE A 39 -5.37 -3.92 6.41
C ILE A 39 -5.70 -3.81 7.90
N LYS A 40 -4.75 -3.31 8.68
CA LYS A 40 -4.88 -3.21 10.13
C LYS A 40 -5.70 -1.98 10.52
N ASP A 41 -5.27 -0.83 10.04
CA ASP A 41 -5.89 0.45 10.31
C ASP A 41 -5.56 1.48 9.23
N ALA A 42 -6.30 2.59 9.25
CA ALA A 42 -5.98 3.81 8.56
C ALA A 42 -5.75 4.91 9.59
N SER A 43 -4.66 5.65 9.48
CA SER A 43 -4.25 6.67 10.44
C SER A 43 -3.83 7.97 9.74
N ASN A 44 -3.67 9.05 10.51
CA ASN A 44 -3.32 10.38 9.99
C ASN A 44 -4.23 10.85 8.86
N ILE A 45 -5.53 10.55 8.97
CA ILE A 45 -6.51 10.87 7.95
C ILE A 45 -6.80 12.37 8.00
N GLN A 46 -6.53 13.05 6.89
CA GLN A 46 -6.75 14.48 6.74
C GLN A 46 -7.55 14.74 5.46
N LEU A 47 -8.69 15.41 5.59
CA LEU A 47 -9.51 15.88 4.49
C LEU A 47 -9.36 17.39 4.35
N ALA A 48 -8.92 17.87 3.18
CA ALA A 48 -8.56 19.26 2.94
C ALA A 48 -7.59 19.85 4.01
N GLY A 49 -6.68 18.99 4.54
CA GLY A 49 -5.74 19.34 5.60
C GLY A 49 -6.36 19.45 7.00
N ILE A 50 -7.61 19.00 7.18
CA ILE A 50 -8.28 18.91 8.48
C ILE A 50 -8.24 17.46 8.95
N SER A 51 -7.74 17.21 10.16
CA SER A 51 -7.76 15.88 10.75
C SER A 51 -9.19 15.43 11.02
N VAL A 52 -9.54 14.23 10.54
CA VAL A 52 -10.84 13.60 10.83
C VAL A 52 -10.72 12.56 11.95
N GLN A 53 -9.50 12.27 12.41
CA GLN A 53 -9.30 11.37 13.55
C GLN A 53 -9.84 11.99 14.84
N ASN A 54 -10.42 11.16 15.71
CA ASN A 54 -11.06 11.58 16.97
C ASN A 54 -12.29 12.48 16.79
N LYS A 55 -12.86 12.52 15.59
CA LYS A 55 -14.13 13.18 15.32
C LYS A 55 -15.17 12.10 15.01
N ASN A 56 -16.30 12.11 15.74
CA ASN A 56 -17.31 11.07 15.64
C ASN A 56 -18.56 11.54 14.85
N LYS A 57 -18.74 12.84 14.74
CA LYS A 57 -19.88 13.45 14.06
C LYS A 57 -19.54 14.82 13.51
N LEU A 58 -20.38 15.33 12.62
CA LEU A 58 -20.19 16.63 11.98
C LEU A 58 -20.04 17.78 13.00
N SER A 59 -20.76 17.72 14.14
CA SER A 59 -20.68 18.75 15.19
C SER A 59 -19.33 18.79 15.94
N ASP A 60 -18.47 17.81 15.77
CA ASP A 60 -17.13 17.79 16.34
C ASP A 60 -16.12 18.61 15.52
N PHE A 61 -16.53 19.07 14.33
CA PHE A 61 -15.76 20.01 13.53
C PHE A 61 -16.07 21.45 13.94
N GLY A 62 -15.02 22.23 14.11
CA GLY A 62 -15.16 23.68 14.29
C GLY A 62 -15.70 24.36 13.02
N PHE A 63 -16.35 25.50 13.18
CA PHE A 63 -16.88 26.30 12.06
C PHE A 63 -15.82 26.55 10.96
N LEU A 64 -14.60 26.89 11.34
CA LEU A 64 -13.50 27.14 10.39
C LEU A 64 -13.05 25.86 9.66
N GLU A 65 -13.12 24.71 10.31
CA GLU A 65 -12.76 23.42 9.68
C GLU A 65 -13.79 23.05 8.61
N VAL A 66 -15.09 23.15 8.94
CA VAL A 66 -16.19 22.94 7.98
C VAL A 66 -16.07 23.92 6.81
N ALA A 67 -15.87 25.22 7.09
CA ALA A 67 -15.71 26.23 6.06
C ALA A 67 -14.51 25.92 5.14
N LYS A 68 -13.40 25.45 5.67
CA LYS A 68 -12.22 25.07 4.89
C LYS A 68 -12.50 23.89 3.97
N ILE A 69 -13.14 22.81 4.46
CA ILE A 69 -13.52 21.65 3.66
C ILE A 69 -14.51 22.07 2.56
N THR A 70 -15.55 22.82 2.90
CA THR A 70 -16.55 23.31 1.95
C THR A 70 -15.94 24.21 0.88
N THR A 71 -15.03 25.10 1.27
CA THR A 71 -14.32 25.98 0.32
C THR A 71 -13.45 25.17 -0.63
N ALA A 72 -12.67 24.21 -0.13
CA ALA A 72 -11.86 23.33 -0.97
C ALA A 72 -12.74 22.56 -1.98
N PHE A 73 -13.85 22.00 -1.51
CA PHE A 73 -14.80 21.30 -2.34
C PHE A 73 -15.43 22.19 -3.42
N SER A 74 -15.85 23.41 -3.07
CA SER A 74 -16.43 24.38 -4.02
C SER A 74 -15.42 24.86 -5.06
N GLN A 75 -14.12 24.81 -4.74
CA GLN A 75 -13.02 25.12 -5.66
C GLN A 75 -12.61 23.93 -6.56
N GLY A 76 -13.33 22.81 -6.49
CA GLY A 76 -13.04 21.61 -7.27
C GLY A 76 -11.82 20.82 -6.77
N LYS A 77 -11.50 20.93 -5.47
CA LYS A 77 -10.38 20.21 -4.84
C LYS A 77 -10.80 19.63 -3.51
N LEU A 78 -10.49 18.36 -3.29
CA LEU A 78 -10.75 17.70 -2.02
C LEU A 78 -9.59 16.77 -1.67
N PRO A 79 -8.42 17.31 -1.30
CA PRO A 79 -7.25 16.50 -0.99
C PRO A 79 -7.48 15.64 0.24
N LEU A 80 -7.25 14.34 0.10
CA LEU A 80 -7.21 13.34 1.17
C LEU A 80 -5.77 12.86 1.34
N ASN A 81 -5.27 12.92 2.57
CA ASN A 81 -4.03 12.27 2.98
C ASN A 81 -4.36 11.21 4.03
N LEU A 82 -3.74 10.06 3.94
CA LEU A 82 -3.85 9.01 4.95
C LEU A 82 -2.64 8.09 4.95
N ASN A 83 -2.38 7.45 6.09
CA ASN A 83 -1.47 6.34 6.22
C ASN A 83 -2.28 5.05 6.35
N LEU A 84 -2.09 4.11 5.41
CA LEU A 84 -2.69 2.80 5.48
C LEU A 84 -1.67 1.81 6.03
N ASN A 85 -1.98 1.16 7.16
CA ASN A 85 -1.12 0.17 7.78
C ASN A 85 -1.56 -1.23 7.37
N ILE A 86 -0.67 -1.96 6.68
CA ILE A 86 -0.90 -3.33 6.26
C ILE A 86 -0.03 -4.23 7.12
N SER A 87 -0.63 -5.19 7.80
CA SER A 87 0.05 -6.28 8.47
C SER A 87 0.28 -7.40 7.48
N VAL A 88 1.52 -7.88 7.40
CA VAL A 88 1.91 -8.99 6.53
C VAL A 88 2.54 -10.08 7.38
N LYS A 89 1.88 -11.24 7.44
CA LYS A 89 2.36 -12.42 8.15
C LYS A 89 2.89 -13.44 7.17
N ASN A 90 4.08 -13.97 7.43
CA ASN A 90 4.70 -14.97 6.59
C ASN A 90 4.56 -16.38 7.22
N PRO A 91 3.56 -17.18 6.82
CA PRO A 91 3.38 -18.55 7.35
C PRO A 91 4.38 -19.57 6.79
N ASN A 92 5.22 -19.15 5.82
CA ASN A 92 6.13 -20.04 5.15
C ASN A 92 7.42 -20.25 5.94
N THR A 93 8.13 -21.35 5.67
CA THR A 93 9.44 -21.66 6.28
C THR A 93 10.60 -20.92 5.64
N ALA A 94 10.39 -20.23 4.54
CA ALA A 94 11.37 -19.40 3.86
C ALA A 94 11.02 -17.90 4.00
N PRO A 95 12.01 -17.01 4.02
CA PRO A 95 11.75 -15.57 4.05
C PRO A 95 11.05 -15.12 2.76
N ALA A 96 10.29 -14.04 2.88
CA ALA A 96 9.64 -13.38 1.77
C ALA A 96 10.24 -11.99 1.57
N SER A 97 10.42 -11.55 0.33
CA SER A 97 10.89 -10.19 0.06
C SER A 97 10.37 -9.63 -1.26
N MET A 98 10.42 -8.31 -1.36
CA MET A 98 10.21 -7.55 -2.59
C MET A 98 11.11 -6.30 -2.59
N ASN A 99 11.44 -5.77 -3.77
CA ASN A 99 12.23 -4.55 -3.92
C ASN A 99 11.38 -3.33 -4.27
N LYS A 100 10.25 -3.57 -4.92
CA LYS A 100 9.31 -2.55 -5.36
C LYS A 100 7.89 -3.09 -5.26
N MET A 101 6.94 -2.20 -4.99
CA MET A 101 5.53 -2.53 -4.94
C MET A 101 4.72 -1.44 -5.63
N ASP A 102 3.97 -1.82 -6.67
CA ASP A 102 2.91 -0.97 -7.19
C ASP A 102 1.61 -1.32 -6.46
N TRP A 103 0.81 -0.31 -6.14
CA TRP A 103 -0.44 -0.50 -5.40
C TRP A 103 -1.56 0.38 -5.96
N ILE A 104 -2.81 -0.08 -5.78
CA ILE A 104 -4.03 0.63 -6.15
C ILE A 104 -5.00 0.53 -4.98
N LEU A 105 -5.44 1.68 -4.45
CA LEU A 105 -6.44 1.77 -3.38
C LEU A 105 -7.84 1.90 -3.97
N PHE A 106 -8.75 1.11 -3.47
CA PHE A 106 -10.19 1.20 -3.71
C PHE A 106 -10.93 1.44 -2.40
N ILE A 107 -11.93 2.30 -2.42
CA ILE A 107 -12.88 2.53 -1.34
C ILE A 107 -14.27 2.36 -1.94
N ASP A 108 -15.09 1.47 -1.34
CA ASP A 108 -16.41 1.10 -1.84
C ASP A 108 -16.44 0.76 -3.34
N ASP A 109 -15.42 -0.02 -3.76
CA ASP A 109 -15.17 -0.49 -5.13
C ASP A 109 -14.79 0.62 -6.15
N ILE A 110 -14.65 1.87 -5.72
CA ILE A 110 -14.17 2.99 -6.54
C ILE A 110 -12.66 3.11 -6.39
N GLU A 111 -11.94 3.17 -7.52
CA GLU A 111 -10.49 3.43 -7.50
C GLU A 111 -10.22 4.87 -7.06
N MET A 112 -9.53 5.03 -5.92
CA MET A 112 -9.23 6.34 -5.34
C MET A 112 -7.89 6.86 -5.77
N THR A 113 -6.88 6.00 -5.75
CA THR A 113 -5.51 6.40 -6.07
C THR A 113 -4.65 5.17 -6.31
N ARG A 114 -3.50 5.40 -6.94
CA ARG A 114 -2.45 4.40 -7.15
C ARG A 114 -1.09 4.99 -6.87
N GLY A 115 -0.14 4.15 -6.54
CA GLY A 115 1.22 4.58 -6.26
C GLY A 115 2.22 3.46 -6.33
N THR A 116 3.45 3.82 -6.02
CA THR A 116 4.59 2.91 -6.01
C THR A 116 5.40 3.14 -4.74
N SER A 117 5.79 2.06 -4.09
CA SER A 117 6.84 2.06 -3.07
C SER A 117 8.08 1.39 -3.65
N ASN A 118 9.22 2.08 -3.59
CA ASN A 118 10.52 1.56 -4.02
C ASN A 118 11.37 1.08 -2.83
N GLN A 119 10.72 0.81 -1.70
CA GLN A 119 11.39 0.32 -0.51
C GLN A 119 11.49 -1.21 -0.56
N ARG A 120 12.70 -1.73 -0.32
CA ARG A 120 12.88 -3.17 -0.10
C ARG A 120 12.20 -3.56 1.21
N ILE A 121 11.34 -4.56 1.14
CA ILE A 121 10.66 -5.15 2.29
C ILE A 121 11.06 -6.60 2.37
N GLN A 122 11.42 -7.03 3.58
CA GLN A 122 11.73 -8.40 3.90
C GLN A 122 10.88 -8.84 5.08
N ILE A 123 10.25 -9.99 4.96
CA ILE A 123 9.38 -10.57 5.97
C ILE A 123 10.01 -11.90 6.36
N PRO A 124 10.49 -12.02 7.61
CA PRO A 124 11.08 -13.25 8.11
C PRO A 124 10.10 -14.42 7.98
N ALA A 125 10.64 -15.65 8.01
CA ALA A 125 9.87 -16.88 7.96
C ALA A 125 9.15 -17.17 9.30
N ASN A 126 8.42 -18.28 9.35
CA ASN A 126 7.90 -18.90 10.57
C ASN A 126 6.87 -18.04 11.33
N ASN A 127 5.86 -17.53 10.63
CA ASN A 127 4.75 -16.73 11.17
C ASN A 127 5.13 -15.36 11.71
N GLU A 128 6.31 -14.85 11.38
CA GLU A 128 6.68 -13.46 11.70
C GLU A 128 5.78 -12.47 10.97
N VAL A 129 5.50 -11.36 11.67
CA VAL A 129 4.63 -10.28 11.21
C VAL A 129 5.45 -9.02 10.97
N THR A 130 5.29 -8.45 9.80
CA THR A 130 5.90 -7.16 9.42
C THR A 130 4.79 -6.15 9.11
N ASN A 131 4.89 -4.94 9.66
CA ASN A 131 3.98 -3.86 9.30
C ASN A 131 4.51 -3.10 8.08
N LEU A 132 3.62 -2.87 7.13
CA LEU A 132 3.88 -2.15 5.89
C LEU A 132 3.04 -0.86 5.89
N PRO A 133 3.61 0.28 6.31
CA PRO A 133 2.92 1.56 6.23
C PRO A 133 2.97 2.11 4.80
N LEU A 134 1.83 2.52 4.27
CA LEU A 134 1.69 3.17 2.98
C LEU A 134 1.14 4.57 3.17
N GLN A 135 1.92 5.58 2.82
CA GLN A 135 1.45 6.96 2.77
C GLN A 135 0.73 7.19 1.44
N MET A 136 -0.48 7.68 1.52
CA MET A 136 -1.35 7.88 0.37
C MET A 136 -1.86 9.31 0.34
N GLN A 137 -1.87 9.88 -0.87
CA GLN A 137 -2.45 11.17 -1.14
C GLN A 137 -3.28 11.07 -2.42
N THR A 138 -4.49 11.62 -2.39
CA THR A 138 -5.38 11.66 -3.55
C THR A 138 -6.28 12.89 -3.48
N ASP A 139 -6.90 13.25 -4.59
CA ASP A 139 -7.95 14.24 -4.63
C ASP A 139 -9.30 13.51 -4.81
N LEU A 140 -10.17 13.61 -3.81
CA LEU A 140 -11.47 12.96 -3.82
C LEU A 140 -12.53 13.72 -4.62
N PHE A 141 -12.24 14.92 -5.11
CA PHE A 141 -13.24 15.75 -5.76
C PHE A 141 -13.88 15.04 -6.96
N GLN A 142 -13.06 14.37 -7.79
CA GLN A 142 -13.56 13.66 -8.98
C GLN A 142 -14.54 12.52 -8.64
N VAL A 143 -14.39 11.93 -7.46
CA VAL A 143 -15.22 10.81 -7.00
C VAL A 143 -16.47 11.29 -6.27
N LEU A 144 -16.34 12.38 -5.50
CA LEU A 144 -17.39 12.88 -4.61
C LEU A 144 -18.05 14.18 -5.12
N SER A 145 -17.75 14.61 -6.34
CA SER A 145 -18.22 15.90 -6.88
C SER A 145 -19.74 16.01 -7.03
N SER A 146 -20.45 14.89 -7.06
CA SER A 146 -21.93 14.84 -7.07
C SER A 146 -22.55 14.84 -5.68
N GLU A 147 -21.73 14.76 -4.63
CA GLU A 147 -22.18 14.64 -3.25
C GLU A 147 -22.34 16.01 -2.58
N SER A 148 -23.08 16.07 -1.49
CA SER A 148 -23.16 17.28 -0.64
C SER A 148 -21.91 17.40 0.24
N ALA A 149 -21.62 18.61 0.74
CA ALA A 149 -20.51 18.84 1.68
C ALA A 149 -20.64 17.96 2.94
N ASP A 150 -21.84 17.75 3.45
CA ASP A 150 -22.11 16.89 4.61
C ASP A 150 -21.79 15.42 4.28
N ALA A 151 -22.13 14.94 3.09
CA ALA A 151 -21.82 13.59 2.65
C ALA A 151 -20.30 13.39 2.53
N VAL A 152 -19.56 14.40 2.05
CA VAL A 152 -18.10 14.42 1.96
C VAL A 152 -17.45 14.33 3.35
N ILE A 153 -17.96 15.11 4.33
CA ILE A 153 -17.44 15.07 5.70
C ILE A 153 -17.77 13.71 6.35
N ASN A 154 -18.98 13.20 6.17
CA ASN A 154 -19.38 11.88 6.66
C ASN A 154 -18.52 10.75 6.05
N PHE A 155 -18.12 10.88 4.78
CA PHE A 155 -17.16 9.95 4.15
C PHE A 155 -15.81 9.98 4.87
N GLY A 156 -15.28 11.17 5.20
CA GLY A 156 -14.06 11.30 5.98
C GLY A 156 -14.15 10.67 7.37
N LEU A 157 -15.28 10.85 8.06
CA LEU A 157 -15.58 10.22 9.35
C LEU A 157 -15.62 8.69 9.25
N ASN A 158 -16.25 8.14 8.20
CA ASN A 158 -16.29 6.70 7.95
C ASN A 158 -14.88 6.13 7.75
N LEU A 159 -13.99 6.82 7.04
CA LEU A 159 -12.58 6.42 6.90
C LEU A 159 -11.85 6.39 8.24
N GLY A 160 -12.17 7.30 9.14
CA GLY A 160 -11.63 7.38 10.49
C GLY A 160 -12.20 6.34 11.47
N GLY A 161 -13.14 5.50 11.01
CA GLY A 161 -13.80 4.50 11.86
C GLY A 161 -14.91 5.07 12.76
N SER A 162 -15.34 6.32 12.52
CA SER A 162 -16.32 7.03 13.36
C SER A 162 -17.66 7.30 12.64
N GLY A 163 -17.80 6.85 11.41
CA GLY A 163 -18.99 7.11 10.60
C GLY A 163 -20.10 6.09 10.81
N ASN A 164 -21.31 6.45 10.37
CA ASN A 164 -22.52 5.62 10.54
C ASN A 164 -22.65 4.50 9.49
N ARG A 165 -21.72 4.36 8.57
CA ARG A 165 -21.77 3.35 7.51
C ARG A 165 -20.42 2.62 7.40
N PRO A 166 -20.45 1.29 7.20
CA PRO A 166 -19.21 0.55 6.95
C PRO A 166 -18.51 1.06 5.69
N THR A 167 -17.19 1.27 5.78
CA THR A 167 -16.35 1.61 4.62
C THR A 167 -15.54 0.40 4.21
N ARG A 168 -15.75 -0.06 2.98
CA ARG A 168 -15.01 -1.19 2.42
C ARG A 168 -13.73 -0.68 1.75
N MET A 169 -12.60 -1.06 2.28
CA MET A 169 -11.31 -0.78 1.68
C MET A 169 -10.74 -2.02 0.99
N MET A 170 -10.20 -1.85 -0.19
CA MET A 170 -9.43 -2.86 -0.90
C MET A 170 -8.16 -2.23 -1.45
N ILE A 171 -7.01 -2.86 -1.18
CA ILE A 171 -5.77 -2.52 -1.85
C ILE A 171 -5.33 -3.69 -2.74
N LYS A 172 -4.97 -3.38 -3.97
CA LYS A 172 -4.32 -4.32 -4.90
C LYS A 172 -2.83 -4.04 -4.88
N ILE A 173 -2.03 -5.05 -4.61
CA ILE A 173 -0.57 -4.96 -4.47
C ILE A 173 0.08 -5.80 -5.55
N LYS A 174 1.07 -5.27 -6.25
CA LYS A 174 1.88 -5.97 -7.24
C LYS A 174 3.37 -5.84 -6.88
N PRO A 175 3.93 -6.86 -6.21
CA PRO A 175 5.34 -6.86 -5.85
C PRO A 175 6.24 -7.08 -7.07
N SER A 176 7.45 -6.55 -7.00
CA SER A 176 8.49 -6.70 -8.02
C SER A 176 9.86 -6.85 -7.38
N ILE A 177 10.77 -7.53 -8.09
CA ILE A 177 12.17 -7.68 -7.73
C ILE A 177 13.06 -7.15 -8.84
N TYR A 178 14.30 -6.81 -8.50
CA TYR A 178 15.33 -6.48 -9.49
C TYR A 178 16.23 -7.69 -9.72
N ILE A 179 16.45 -8.05 -10.99
CA ILE A 179 17.45 -9.01 -11.41
C ILE A 179 18.49 -8.26 -12.25
N GLY A 180 19.59 -7.90 -11.63
CA GLY A 180 20.52 -6.95 -12.19
C GLY A 180 19.84 -5.59 -12.43
N LYS A 181 19.79 -5.12 -13.67
CA LYS A 181 19.10 -3.87 -14.06
C LYS A 181 17.63 -4.08 -14.49
N LYS A 182 17.18 -5.33 -14.58
CA LYS A 182 15.84 -5.66 -15.06
C LYS A 182 14.88 -5.86 -13.90
N MET A 183 13.72 -5.19 -13.95
CA MET A 183 12.64 -5.38 -13.00
C MET A 183 11.71 -6.50 -13.47
N ILE A 184 11.39 -7.43 -12.57
CA ILE A 184 10.43 -8.51 -12.79
C ILE A 184 9.29 -8.35 -11.79
N ALA A 185 8.08 -8.15 -12.31
CA ALA A 185 6.88 -8.04 -11.51
C ALA A 185 6.20 -9.41 -11.33
N TYR A 186 5.55 -9.60 -10.19
CA TYR A 186 4.65 -10.73 -9.96
C TYR A 186 3.51 -10.73 -11.00
N PRO A 187 3.10 -11.88 -11.55
CA PRO A 187 2.16 -11.96 -12.68
C PRO A 187 0.70 -11.70 -12.28
N GLY A 188 0.43 -10.87 -11.31
CA GLY A 188 -0.93 -10.57 -10.88
C GLY A 188 -0.95 -9.52 -9.78
N TYR A 189 -2.13 -9.33 -9.19
CA TYR A 189 -2.33 -8.49 -8.01
C TYR A 189 -2.75 -9.34 -6.82
N ILE A 190 -2.11 -9.13 -5.68
CA ILE A 190 -2.56 -9.58 -4.38
C ILE A 190 -3.65 -8.60 -3.94
N LYS A 191 -4.84 -9.09 -3.60
CA LYS A 191 -5.98 -8.28 -3.17
C LYS A 191 -6.16 -8.40 -1.66
N VAL A 192 -6.04 -7.31 -0.96
CA VAL A 192 -6.24 -7.22 0.49
C VAL A 192 -7.49 -6.39 0.75
N ARG A 193 -8.43 -6.90 1.52
CA ARG A 193 -9.70 -6.25 1.83
C ARG A 193 -9.90 -6.14 3.32
N ASN A 194 -10.55 -5.07 3.73
CA ASN A 194 -11.09 -4.89 5.06
C ASN A 194 -12.35 -4.04 5.00
N THR A 195 -13.23 -4.23 5.99
CA THR A 195 -14.41 -3.38 6.20
C THR A 195 -14.24 -2.70 7.55
N PHE A 196 -14.18 -1.38 7.55
CA PHE A 196 -14.12 -0.57 8.75
C PHE A 196 -15.55 -0.26 9.17
N THR A 197 -15.91 -0.67 10.37
CA THR A 197 -17.19 -0.36 11.03
C THR A 197 -16.87 0.47 12.27
N SER A 198 -17.69 1.47 12.57
CA SER A 198 -17.71 2.07 13.90
C SER A 198 -18.26 1.04 14.89
N GLU A 199 -17.53 0.78 15.97
CA GLU A 199 -18.06 0.08 17.13
C GLU A 199 -19.08 0.94 17.89
#